data_59ef579de17539a22f2adcc3e981866a
#
_entry.id   59ef579de17539a22f2adcc3e981866a
#
_cell.length_a   1.000
_cell.length_b   1.000
_cell.length_c   1.000
_cell.angle_alpha   90.00
_cell.angle_beta   90.00
_cell.angle_gamma   90.00
#
_symmetry.space_group_name_H-M   'P 1'
#
loop_
_entity.id
_entity.type
_entity.pdbx_description
1 polymer ?
#
loop_
_entity_poly.entity_id
_entity_poly.type
_entity_poly.pdbx_seq_one_letter_code
_entity_poly.pdbx_strand_id
1 'polypeptide(L)'
;MKLYYTTFKSPVGEILATRTENVLNFITFPKSTWQRFFSALKKDENIDLKKDEKKFSSLKKTFKPYFAGKKVKFKESLDLTGGTPFQKRVWKTMLKIPYGQTKSYGWLARQVGGKNKARAVGYACGANPIPIVIPCHRVIREDGGLGGYGGGLSIKRKLLKIEGAKI
;
A
#
# COMPACT_ATOMS: atom_id res chain seq x y z
N MET A 1 2.26 -10.02 21.17
CA MET A 1 2.72 -8.84 20.39
C MET A 1 1.70 -7.72 20.51
N LYS A 2 2.12 -6.50 20.80
CA LYS A 2 1.21 -5.34 20.77
C LYS A 2 1.07 -4.82 19.35
N LEU A 3 -0.16 -4.73 18.89
CA LEU A 3 -0.50 -4.18 17.57
C LEU A 3 -1.49 -3.02 17.77
N TYR A 4 -1.17 -1.88 17.22
CA TYR A 4 -2.01 -0.69 17.27
C TYR A 4 -2.75 -0.50 15.95
N TYR A 5 -3.94 0.07 16.00
CA TYR A 5 -4.70 0.41 14.81
C TYR A 5 -5.37 1.78 14.90
N THR A 6 -5.65 2.33 13.74
CA THR A 6 -6.51 3.51 13.56
C THR A 6 -7.35 3.35 12.31
N THR A 7 -8.43 4.11 12.26
CA THR A 7 -9.23 4.28 11.05
C THR A 7 -9.44 5.76 10.80
N PHE A 8 -9.42 6.17 9.53
CA PHE A 8 -9.66 7.57 9.16
C PHE A 8 -10.28 7.68 7.76
N LYS A 9 -11.06 8.72 7.56
CA LYS A 9 -11.71 9.02 6.28
C LYS A 9 -10.71 9.58 5.28
N SER A 10 -10.88 9.22 4.01
CA SER A 10 -10.11 9.75 2.90
C SER A 10 -10.95 9.86 1.63
N PRO A 11 -10.46 10.55 0.58
CA PRO A 11 -11.14 10.59 -0.71
C PRO A 11 -11.32 9.23 -1.39
N VAL A 12 -10.55 8.21 -0.99
CA VAL A 12 -10.66 6.84 -1.50
C VAL A 12 -11.43 5.92 -0.57
N GLY A 13 -12.13 6.48 0.40
CA GLY A 13 -12.89 5.76 1.41
C GLY A 13 -12.18 5.74 2.76
N GLU A 14 -12.74 4.99 3.69
CA GLU A 14 -12.18 4.86 5.03
C GLU A 14 -10.98 3.92 5.01
N ILE A 15 -9.86 4.38 5.56
CA ILE A 15 -8.59 3.65 5.64
C ILE A 15 -8.45 3.05 7.02
N LEU A 16 -8.02 1.79 7.08
CA LEU A 16 -7.54 1.11 8.27
C LEU A 16 -6.02 0.97 8.17
N ALA A 17 -5.32 1.39 9.21
CA ALA A 17 -3.88 1.20 9.32
C ALA A 17 -3.54 0.48 10.62
N THR A 18 -2.52 -0.37 10.58
CA THR A 18 -1.97 -1.02 11.77
C THR A 18 -0.46 -0.85 11.85
N ARG A 19 0.05 -0.86 13.07
CA ARG A 19 1.48 -0.78 13.34
C ARG A 19 1.84 -1.46 14.65
N THR A 20 3.07 -1.90 14.76
CA THR A 20 3.70 -2.17 16.06
C THR A 20 4.19 -0.84 16.68
N GLU A 21 4.93 -0.90 17.78
CA GLU A 21 5.53 0.32 18.34
C GLU A 21 6.36 1.09 17.33
N ASN A 22 7.15 0.40 16.51
CA ASN A 22 8.19 1.00 15.69
C ASN A 22 7.89 1.01 14.18
N VAL A 23 7.04 0.12 13.68
CA VAL A 23 6.88 -0.08 12.23
C VAL A 23 5.41 -0.16 11.81
N LEU A 24 5.11 0.50 10.70
CA LEU A 24 3.83 0.36 9.98
C LEU A 24 3.82 -0.97 9.25
N ASN A 25 2.80 -1.79 9.45
CA ASN A 25 2.76 -3.13 8.89
C ASN A 25 1.57 -3.41 7.98
N PHE A 26 0.53 -2.60 8.01
CA PHE A 26 -0.64 -2.85 7.18
C PHE A 26 -1.47 -1.59 6.95
N ILE A 27 -1.95 -1.44 5.72
CA ILE A 27 -2.99 -0.47 5.33
C ILE A 27 -4.01 -1.21 4.48
N THR A 28 -5.28 -0.97 4.71
CA THR A 28 -6.35 -1.52 3.87
C THR A 28 -7.54 -0.58 3.75
N PHE A 29 -8.21 -0.73 2.66
CA PHE A 29 -9.52 -0.25 2.27
C PHE A 29 -10.04 -1.26 1.23
N PRO A 30 -11.30 -1.54 1.07
CA PRO A 30 -12.49 -0.94 1.66
C PRO A 30 -12.88 -1.56 3.00
N LYS A 31 -13.82 -0.94 3.68
CA LYS A 31 -14.34 -1.31 5.00
C LYS A 31 -14.85 -2.75 5.10
N SER A 32 -15.33 -3.33 4.00
CA SER A 32 -15.80 -4.72 3.94
C SER A 32 -14.75 -5.77 4.29
N THR A 33 -13.46 -5.44 4.17
CA THR A 33 -12.37 -6.36 4.51
C THR A 33 -12.03 -6.37 6.00
N TRP A 34 -12.48 -5.37 6.76
CA TRP A 34 -12.07 -5.16 8.15
C TRP A 34 -12.57 -6.23 9.09
N GLN A 35 -13.79 -6.75 8.89
CA GLN A 35 -14.33 -7.81 9.75
C GLN A 35 -13.46 -9.07 9.71
N ARG A 36 -13.03 -9.47 8.50
CA ARG A 36 -12.10 -10.60 8.34
C ARG A 36 -10.77 -10.34 9.02
N PHE A 37 -10.23 -9.15 8.81
CA PHE A 37 -8.98 -8.73 9.41
C PHE A 37 -9.03 -8.78 10.94
N PHE A 38 -10.02 -8.11 11.55
CA PHE A 38 -10.19 -8.11 13.00
C PHE A 38 -10.50 -9.50 13.56
N SER A 39 -11.30 -10.32 12.86
CA SER A 39 -11.58 -11.68 13.28
C SER A 39 -10.33 -12.56 13.29
N ALA A 40 -9.46 -12.39 12.30
CA ALA A 40 -8.19 -13.12 12.25
C ALA A 40 -7.27 -12.71 13.40
N LEU A 41 -7.13 -11.41 13.66
CA LEU A 41 -6.29 -10.89 14.74
C LEU A 41 -6.80 -11.28 16.14
N LYS A 42 -8.12 -11.27 16.34
CA LYS A 42 -8.72 -11.65 17.64
C LYS A 42 -8.60 -13.13 17.96
N LYS A 43 -8.41 -13.98 16.96
CA LYS A 43 -8.18 -15.42 17.13
C LYS A 43 -6.74 -15.74 17.53
N ASP A 44 -5.82 -14.81 17.32
CA ASP A 44 -4.42 -14.98 17.70
C ASP A 44 -4.22 -14.44 19.11
N GLU A 45 -4.16 -15.36 20.08
CA GLU A 45 -3.96 -15.05 21.50
C GLU A 45 -2.63 -14.33 21.79
N ASN A 46 -1.71 -14.31 20.83
CA ASN A 46 -0.43 -13.61 20.95
C ASN A 46 -0.52 -12.14 20.56
N ILE A 47 -1.67 -11.67 20.03
CA ILE A 47 -1.86 -10.29 19.59
C ILE A 47 -2.73 -9.52 20.56
N ASP A 48 -2.15 -8.51 21.19
CA ASP A 48 -2.86 -7.48 21.97
C ASP A 48 -3.14 -6.29 21.05
N LEU A 49 -4.35 -6.22 20.50
CA LEU A 49 -4.78 -5.20 19.53
C LEU A 49 -5.43 -4.01 20.22
N LYS A 50 -4.85 -2.82 20.07
CA LYS A 50 -5.33 -1.59 20.70
C LYS A 50 -5.56 -0.48 19.68
N LYS A 51 -6.65 0.26 19.82
CA LYS A 51 -6.85 1.51 19.09
C LYS A 51 -6.00 2.62 19.72
N ASP A 52 -5.16 3.29 18.90
CA ASP A 52 -4.32 4.40 19.36
C ASP A 52 -4.09 5.42 18.25
N GLU A 53 -4.85 6.48 18.28
CA GLU A 53 -4.79 7.56 17.29
C GLU A 53 -3.44 8.29 17.25
N LYS A 54 -2.81 8.43 18.43
CA LYS A 54 -1.56 9.21 18.58
C LYS A 54 -0.39 8.57 17.84
N LYS A 55 -0.35 7.23 17.83
CA LYS A 55 0.71 6.49 17.14
C LYS A 55 0.69 6.66 15.61
N PHE A 56 -0.41 7.14 15.06
CA PHE A 56 -0.59 7.36 13.63
C PHE A 56 -0.55 8.85 13.24
N SER A 57 -0.20 9.75 14.16
CA SER A 57 -0.18 11.19 13.90
C SER A 57 0.72 11.57 12.72
N SER A 58 1.94 11.00 12.64
CA SER A 58 2.87 11.23 11.53
C SER A 58 2.28 10.76 10.20
N LEU A 59 1.71 9.55 10.17
CA LEU A 59 1.07 8.98 8.99
C LEU A 59 -0.08 9.85 8.50
N LYS A 60 -0.98 10.24 9.40
CA LYS A 60 -2.13 11.12 9.08
C LYS A 60 -1.70 12.49 8.58
N LYS A 61 -0.68 13.08 9.18
CA LYS A 61 -0.11 14.36 8.75
C LYS A 61 0.46 14.30 7.33
N THR A 62 0.96 13.15 6.91
CA THR A 62 1.46 12.95 5.54
C THR A 62 0.32 12.66 4.56
N PHE A 63 -0.68 11.88 4.96
CA PHE A 63 -1.84 11.60 4.11
C PHE A 63 -2.67 12.84 3.78
N LYS A 64 -2.82 13.77 4.70
CA LYS A 64 -3.62 14.99 4.48
C LYS A 64 -3.15 15.79 3.24
N PRO A 65 -1.89 16.24 3.13
CA PRO A 65 -1.42 16.89 1.92
C PRO A 65 -1.37 15.96 0.71
N TYR A 66 -1.10 14.66 0.89
CA TYR A 66 -1.14 13.69 -0.19
C TYR A 66 -2.50 13.70 -0.91
N PHE A 67 -3.59 13.55 -0.18
CA PHE A 67 -4.93 13.57 -0.73
C PHE A 67 -5.38 14.93 -1.26
N ALA A 68 -4.69 16.00 -0.88
CA ALA A 68 -4.86 17.33 -1.46
C ALA A 68 -4.05 17.53 -2.77
N GLY A 69 -3.43 16.48 -3.30
CA GLY A 69 -2.66 16.51 -4.54
C GLY A 69 -1.24 17.04 -4.40
N LYS A 70 -0.72 17.11 -3.19
CA LYS A 70 0.65 17.56 -2.95
C LYS A 70 1.63 16.40 -2.93
N LYS A 71 2.77 16.58 -3.55
CA LYS A 71 3.88 15.62 -3.49
C LYS A 71 4.37 15.50 -2.04
N VAL A 72 4.33 14.27 -1.52
CA VAL A 72 4.77 13.97 -0.16
C VAL A 72 5.77 12.83 -0.15
N LYS A 73 6.48 12.68 0.97
CA LYS A 73 7.32 11.54 1.28
C LYS A 73 6.86 10.95 2.61
N PHE A 74 6.47 9.69 2.59
CA PHE A 74 6.16 8.95 3.81
C PHE A 74 7.45 8.60 4.55
N LYS A 75 7.51 8.92 5.84
CA LYS A 75 8.70 8.71 6.69
C LYS A 75 8.57 7.47 7.58
N GLU A 76 7.49 6.72 7.43
CA GLU A 76 7.22 5.54 8.25
C GLU A 76 8.26 4.45 7.99
N SER A 77 8.74 3.83 9.05
CA SER A 77 9.44 2.55 8.94
C SER A 77 8.43 1.45 8.62
N LEU A 78 8.73 0.63 7.61
CA LEU A 78 7.79 -0.36 7.09
C LEU A 78 8.20 -1.77 7.50
N ASP A 79 7.22 -2.56 7.93
CA ASP A 79 7.40 -3.99 8.15
C ASP A 79 7.08 -4.76 6.86
N LEU A 80 8.10 -5.32 6.26
CA LEU A 80 7.99 -6.16 5.08
C LEU A 80 8.27 -7.64 5.37
N THR A 81 8.38 -8.01 6.64
CA THR A 81 8.83 -9.36 7.07
C THR A 81 7.91 -10.48 6.60
N GLY A 82 6.61 -10.20 6.45
CA GLY A 82 5.63 -11.18 5.95
C GLY A 82 5.76 -11.54 4.47
N GLY A 83 6.58 -10.82 3.70
CA GLY A 83 6.78 -11.08 2.28
C GLY A 83 7.89 -12.09 1.99
N THR A 84 7.76 -12.81 0.87
CA THR A 84 8.86 -13.60 0.33
C THR A 84 10.03 -12.71 -0.09
N PRO A 85 11.25 -13.25 -0.26
CA PRO A 85 12.39 -12.46 -0.76
C PRO A 85 12.08 -11.74 -2.09
N PHE A 86 11.35 -12.40 -2.99
CA PHE A 86 10.94 -11.80 -4.26
C PHE A 86 9.93 -10.66 -4.07
N GLN A 87 8.90 -10.86 -3.26
CA GLN A 87 7.92 -9.82 -2.94
C GLN A 87 8.59 -8.59 -2.33
N LYS A 88 9.51 -8.79 -1.39
CA LYS A 88 10.27 -7.68 -0.78
C LYS A 88 11.07 -6.88 -1.81
N ARG A 89 11.70 -7.55 -2.78
CA ARG A 89 12.41 -6.85 -3.87
C ARG A 89 11.45 -6.03 -4.72
N VAL A 90 10.28 -6.58 -5.07
CA VAL A 90 9.24 -5.87 -5.82
C VAL A 90 8.78 -4.63 -5.06
N TRP A 91 8.42 -4.78 -3.79
CA TRP A 91 7.95 -3.68 -2.96
C TRP A 91 8.98 -2.57 -2.80
N LYS A 92 10.24 -2.93 -2.55
CA LYS A 92 11.36 -1.96 -2.47
C LYS A 92 11.59 -1.24 -3.80
N THR A 93 11.41 -1.91 -4.91
CA THR A 93 11.52 -1.29 -6.24
C THR A 93 10.36 -0.33 -6.51
N MET A 94 9.14 -0.70 -6.12
CA MET A 94 7.98 0.20 -6.24
C MET A 94 8.15 1.50 -5.44
N LEU A 95 8.79 1.46 -4.28
CA LEU A 95 9.09 2.67 -3.49
C LEU A 95 9.95 3.70 -4.23
N LYS A 96 10.65 3.28 -5.28
CA LYS A 96 11.46 4.17 -6.12
C LYS A 96 10.65 4.88 -7.22
N ILE A 97 9.40 4.49 -7.45
CA ILE A 97 8.55 5.14 -8.46
C ILE A 97 8.06 6.48 -7.90
N PRO A 98 8.42 7.61 -8.52
CA PRO A 98 8.08 8.92 -7.99
C PRO A 98 6.59 9.22 -8.02
N TYR A 99 6.17 10.10 -7.14
CA TYR A 99 4.82 10.67 -7.13
C TYR A 99 4.45 11.24 -8.50
N GLY A 100 3.24 10.92 -8.98
CA GLY A 100 2.73 11.39 -10.26
C GLY A 100 3.31 10.67 -11.48
N GLN A 101 4.15 9.66 -11.29
CA GLN A 101 4.71 8.86 -12.38
C GLN A 101 4.17 7.43 -12.34
N THR A 102 4.14 6.80 -13.49
CA THR A 102 3.79 5.39 -13.64
C THR A 102 4.93 4.61 -14.30
N LYS A 103 4.99 3.33 -13.97
CA LYS A 103 5.87 2.35 -14.63
C LYS A 103 5.05 1.13 -15.00
N SER A 104 5.48 0.42 -16.04
CA SER A 104 4.80 -0.81 -16.44
C SER A 104 5.18 -2.01 -15.57
N TYR A 105 4.34 -3.04 -15.57
CA TYR A 105 4.70 -4.33 -14.96
C TYR A 105 5.96 -4.92 -15.59
N GLY A 106 6.15 -4.73 -16.90
CA GLY A 106 7.36 -5.16 -17.59
C GLY A 106 8.61 -4.42 -17.14
N TRP A 107 8.51 -3.11 -16.93
CA TRP A 107 9.62 -2.35 -16.33
C TRP A 107 9.99 -2.92 -14.96
N LEU A 108 9.00 -3.12 -14.10
CA LEU A 108 9.21 -3.64 -12.74
C LEU A 108 9.81 -5.06 -12.79
N ALA A 109 9.35 -5.92 -13.70
CA ALA A 109 9.89 -7.25 -13.90
C ALA A 109 11.38 -7.21 -14.28
N ARG A 110 11.77 -6.34 -15.19
CA ARG A 110 13.18 -6.13 -15.56
C ARG A 110 14.06 -5.70 -14.39
N GLN A 111 13.50 -4.90 -13.48
CA GLN A 111 14.24 -4.45 -12.29
C GLN A 111 14.49 -5.57 -11.27
N VAL A 112 13.62 -6.58 -11.23
CA VAL A 112 13.65 -7.61 -10.16
C VAL A 112 14.01 -9.02 -10.65
N GLY A 113 14.30 -9.22 -11.94
CA GLY A 113 14.74 -10.52 -12.39
C GLY A 113 14.51 -10.86 -13.85
N GLY A 114 13.88 -10.00 -14.65
CA GLY A 114 13.72 -10.16 -16.09
C GLY A 114 12.28 -10.25 -16.59
N LYS A 115 12.13 -10.23 -17.93
CA LYS A 115 10.83 -10.10 -18.62
C LYS A 115 9.81 -11.18 -18.29
N ASN A 116 10.24 -12.40 -18.04
CA ASN A 116 9.36 -13.55 -17.70
C ASN A 116 8.82 -13.51 -16.28
N LYS A 117 9.18 -12.49 -15.50
CA LYS A 117 8.69 -12.31 -14.13
C LYS A 117 7.44 -11.44 -14.04
N ALA A 118 6.87 -10.97 -15.16
CA ALA A 118 5.74 -10.04 -15.14
C ALA A 118 4.51 -10.56 -14.37
N ARG A 119 4.18 -11.85 -14.49
CA ARG A 119 3.10 -12.48 -13.74
C ARG A 119 3.40 -12.53 -12.23
N ALA A 120 4.60 -12.95 -11.86
CA ALA A 120 5.04 -12.99 -10.47
C ALA A 120 5.08 -11.58 -9.85
N VAL A 121 5.49 -10.59 -10.62
CA VAL A 121 5.42 -9.16 -10.23
C VAL A 121 3.98 -8.71 -9.99
N GLY A 122 3.05 -9.09 -10.86
CA GLY A 122 1.62 -8.81 -10.67
C GLY A 122 1.09 -9.37 -9.35
N TYR A 123 1.43 -10.61 -9.01
CA TYR A 123 1.08 -11.21 -7.72
C TYR A 123 1.72 -10.47 -6.53
N ALA A 124 2.98 -10.09 -6.65
CA ALA A 124 3.67 -9.34 -5.60
C ALA A 124 3.05 -7.96 -5.39
N CYS A 125 2.64 -7.27 -6.45
CA CYS A 125 1.88 -6.02 -6.36
C CYS A 125 0.55 -6.21 -5.62
N GLY A 126 -0.18 -7.28 -5.93
CA GLY A 126 -1.44 -7.62 -5.27
C GLY A 126 -1.29 -8.02 -3.80
N ALA A 127 -0.13 -8.53 -3.42
CA ALA A 127 0.21 -8.91 -2.04
C ALA A 127 0.78 -7.75 -1.20
N ASN A 128 0.87 -6.55 -1.75
CA ASN A 128 1.38 -5.36 -1.05
C ASN A 128 0.61 -5.11 0.26
N PRO A 129 1.28 -5.17 1.43
CA PRO A 129 0.59 -5.00 2.70
C PRO A 129 0.31 -3.55 3.07
N ILE A 130 0.95 -2.58 2.41
CA ILE A 130 0.92 -1.16 2.79
C ILE A 130 0.67 -0.30 1.53
N PRO A 131 -0.50 -0.45 0.87
CA PRO A 131 -0.82 0.30 -0.33
C PRO A 131 -0.79 1.82 -0.08
N ILE A 132 -0.57 2.57 -1.12
CA ILE A 132 -0.31 4.01 -1.17
C ILE A 132 1.11 4.35 -0.70
N VAL A 133 1.51 3.95 0.50
CA VAL A 133 2.89 4.14 1.00
C VAL A 133 3.86 3.35 0.12
N ILE A 134 3.58 2.08 -0.14
CA ILE A 134 4.22 1.30 -1.20
C ILE A 134 3.33 1.44 -2.46
N PRO A 135 3.76 2.20 -3.46
CA PRO A 135 2.85 2.74 -4.47
C PRO A 135 2.55 1.74 -5.60
N CYS A 136 1.91 0.62 -5.30
CA CYS A 136 1.50 -0.34 -6.33
C CYS A 136 0.47 0.21 -7.32
N HIS A 137 -0.24 1.29 -6.97
CA HIS A 137 -1.11 2.00 -7.89
C HIS A 137 -0.36 2.70 -9.05
N ARG A 138 0.96 2.94 -8.90
CA ARG A 138 1.82 3.52 -9.95
C ARG A 138 2.33 2.49 -10.96
N VAL A 139 1.97 1.21 -10.79
CA VAL A 139 2.33 0.13 -11.72
C VAL A 139 1.14 -0.16 -12.62
N ILE A 140 1.32 0.00 -13.93
CA ILE A 140 0.28 -0.12 -14.95
C ILE A 140 0.70 -1.12 -16.04
N ARG A 141 -0.22 -1.47 -16.95
CA ARG A 141 0.08 -2.35 -18.08
C ARG A 141 0.96 -1.66 -19.11
N GLU A 142 1.68 -2.46 -19.89
CA GLU A 142 2.52 -1.96 -21.01
C GLU A 142 1.70 -1.21 -22.08
N ASP A 143 0.43 -1.60 -22.29
CA ASP A 143 -0.48 -0.96 -23.26
C ASP A 143 -1.13 0.32 -22.72
N GLY A 144 -0.74 0.79 -21.52
CA GLY A 144 -1.32 1.96 -20.86
C GLY A 144 -2.60 1.69 -20.07
N GLY A 145 -3.13 0.46 -20.09
CA GLY A 145 -4.24 0.04 -19.24
C GLY A 145 -3.83 -0.01 -17.77
N LEU A 146 -4.81 0.16 -16.86
CA LEU A 146 -4.53 0.26 -15.42
C LEU A 146 -3.99 -1.04 -14.82
N GLY A 147 -4.38 -2.21 -15.35
CA GLY A 147 -4.09 -3.48 -14.69
C GLY A 147 -4.96 -3.69 -13.45
N GLY A 148 -4.57 -4.65 -12.60
CA GLY A 148 -5.30 -4.94 -11.37
C GLY A 148 -4.98 -3.97 -10.23
N TYR A 149 -5.85 -3.97 -9.22
CA TYR A 149 -5.64 -3.27 -7.94
C TYR A 149 -6.48 -3.91 -6.84
N GLY A 150 -5.88 -4.24 -5.69
CA GLY A 150 -6.56 -4.91 -4.58
C GLY A 150 -7.71 -4.10 -3.98
N GLY A 151 -7.63 -2.78 -3.96
CA GLY A 151 -8.69 -1.87 -3.54
C GLY A 151 -9.76 -1.61 -4.59
N GLY A 152 -9.60 -2.14 -5.81
CA GLY A 152 -10.47 -1.88 -6.96
C GLY A 152 -9.92 -0.82 -7.91
N LEU A 153 -10.27 -0.93 -9.19
CA LEU A 153 -9.76 -0.02 -10.24
C LEU A 153 -10.23 1.42 -10.06
N SER A 154 -11.40 1.64 -9.47
CA SER A 154 -11.88 2.99 -9.18
C SER A 154 -10.97 3.73 -8.20
N ILE A 155 -10.49 3.04 -7.17
CA ILE A 155 -9.52 3.60 -6.22
C ILE A 155 -8.18 3.85 -6.90
N LYS A 156 -7.67 2.90 -7.68
CA LYS A 156 -6.42 3.06 -8.42
C LYS A 156 -6.46 4.29 -9.33
N ARG A 157 -7.52 4.44 -10.13
CA ARG A 157 -7.72 5.60 -11.00
C ARG A 157 -7.76 6.90 -10.20
N LYS A 158 -8.45 6.91 -9.06
CA LYS A 158 -8.56 8.08 -8.20
C LYS A 158 -7.22 8.48 -7.60
N LEU A 159 -6.42 7.53 -7.14
CA LEU A 159 -5.07 7.78 -6.62
C LEU A 159 -4.17 8.38 -7.70
N LEU A 160 -4.16 7.81 -8.90
CA LEU A 160 -3.38 8.32 -10.03
C LEU A 160 -3.82 9.75 -10.43
N LYS A 161 -5.13 10.00 -10.40
CA LYS A 161 -5.67 11.34 -10.65
C LYS A 161 -5.24 12.35 -9.58
N ILE A 162 -5.30 11.98 -8.31
CA ILE A 162 -4.83 12.81 -7.18
C ILE A 162 -3.36 13.18 -7.38
N GLU A 163 -2.54 12.23 -7.82
CA GLU A 163 -1.12 12.45 -8.08
C GLU A 163 -0.83 13.22 -9.39
N GLY A 164 -1.85 13.50 -10.20
CA GLY A 164 -1.68 14.15 -11.49
C GLY A 164 -0.95 13.30 -12.53
N ALA A 165 -0.98 11.96 -12.36
CA ALA A 165 -0.36 11.04 -13.32
C ALA A 165 -1.12 11.07 -14.66
N LYS A 166 -0.36 11.04 -15.76
CA LYS A 166 -0.92 10.88 -17.10
C LYS A 166 -1.28 9.42 -17.32
N ILE A 167 -2.57 9.17 -17.51
CA ILE A 167 -3.13 7.83 -17.77
C ILE A 167 -4.19 7.89 -18.86
#